data_cb8650a7050899fac048863bae11d325
#
_entry.id   cb8650a7050899fac048863bae11d325
#
_cell.length_a   1.000
_cell.length_b   1.000
_cell.length_c   1.000
_cell.angle_alpha   90.00
_cell.angle_beta   90.00
_cell.angle_gamma   90.00
#
_symmetry.space_group_name_H-M   'P 1'
#
loop_
_entity.id
_entity.type
_entity.pdbx_description
1 polymer ?
#
loop_
_entity_poly.entity_id
_entity_poly.type
_entity_poly.pdbx_seq_one_letter_code
_entity_poly.pdbx_strand_id
1 'polypeptide(L)'
;MRQYPRIRKTLQHRYNTVTQLKSRVSGGITYLLSGGTLNKQQNPLIKKILRNRFQIVKLLARGGSGDTYLAIDLDLPGQPYCVVKHFYPKHPHPAVAPIAKNLFDREAEGLYQLGNNHNQIPTLFAHFHEDGDFYLVQEFVDGYDLTQEIVPGRPLSEEAVFNLLKDILEVLVFVHQHKIIHRDIKPQNLMRRHSDQKIVVIDFGSIKKVGIRGATVTIAVGTPGYMPSEQAKGKPKISSDIYAVGMVGIQALTGLMPEQLEEDPDTGEVIWRDKVQVSDRLADVLDKMVHERHSQRYQSAAEALQALIPDMALPQYFESVDKDENADDQALLLYRKFILLLGMGLGIITSVLILILIYTFLRMSIAPQNQPTPIHTFIEKFVDSPSAHVN
;
A
#
# COMPACT_ATOMS: atom_id res chain seq x y z
N MET A 1 37.69 -1.60 32.21
CA MET A 1 36.42 -2.25 32.61
C MET A 1 35.73 -1.49 33.76
N ARG A 2 35.20 -0.29 33.54
CA ARG A 2 34.33 0.42 34.51
C ARG A 2 33.61 1.55 33.78
N GLN A 3 32.54 1.25 33.00
CA GLN A 3 31.71 2.35 32.43
C GLN A 3 30.31 1.94 31.94
N TYR A 4 29.63 0.94 32.52
CA TYR A 4 28.26 0.60 32.13
C TYR A 4 27.26 0.32 33.27
N PRO A 5 27.20 1.11 34.37
CA PRO A 5 26.10 0.96 35.35
C PRO A 5 24.83 1.76 35.00
N ARG A 6 24.88 2.77 34.12
CA ARG A 6 23.70 3.61 33.80
C ARG A 6 22.68 2.94 32.88
N ILE A 7 23.14 2.15 31.94
CA ILE A 7 22.24 1.47 30.96
C ILE A 7 21.36 0.43 31.65
N ARG A 8 21.87 -0.32 32.61
CA ARG A 8 21.13 -1.34 33.33
C ARG A 8 19.96 -0.78 34.17
N LYS A 9 20.11 0.39 34.78
CA LYS A 9 19.04 1.07 35.54
C LYS A 9 17.95 1.61 34.63
N THR A 10 18.27 2.11 33.46
CA THR A 10 17.31 2.61 32.48
C THR A 10 16.48 1.49 31.86
N LEU A 11 17.09 0.33 31.61
CA LEU A 11 16.38 -0.87 31.12
C LEU A 11 15.45 -1.47 32.18
N GLN A 12 15.88 -1.47 33.45
CA GLN A 12 15.03 -1.96 34.55
C GLN A 12 13.85 -1.02 34.83
N HIS A 13 14.04 0.29 34.66
CA HIS A 13 12.94 1.26 34.80
C HIS A 13 11.93 1.14 33.65
N ARG A 14 12.41 0.93 32.42
CA ARG A 14 11.54 0.64 31.25
C ARG A 14 10.79 -0.67 31.39
N TYR A 15 11.41 -1.73 31.93
CA TYR A 15 10.75 -3.00 32.18
C TYR A 15 9.61 -2.86 33.22
N ASN A 16 9.83 -2.07 34.26
CA ASN A 16 8.81 -1.81 35.31
C ASN A 16 7.67 -0.93 34.79
N THR A 17 7.92 0.00 33.87
CA THR A 17 6.89 0.84 33.23
C THR A 17 5.95 -0.01 32.36
N VAL A 18 6.50 -0.99 31.63
CA VAL A 18 5.69 -1.95 30.83
C VAL A 18 4.87 -2.87 31.74
N THR A 19 5.35 -3.18 32.94
CA THR A 19 4.62 -4.02 33.91
C THR A 19 3.49 -3.23 34.60
N GLN A 20 3.66 -1.90 34.83
CA GLN A 20 2.60 -1.04 35.38
C GLN A 20 1.49 -0.73 34.35
N LEU A 21 1.77 -0.77 33.04
CA LEU A 21 0.73 -0.66 32.02
C LEU A 21 -0.23 -1.87 32.00
N LYS A 22 0.17 -3.02 32.57
CA LYS A 22 -0.71 -4.18 32.72
C LYS A 22 -1.89 -3.96 33.67
N SER A 23 -1.85 -3.00 34.57
CA SER A 23 -2.89 -2.75 35.56
C SER A 23 -3.93 -1.70 35.16
N ARG A 24 -3.74 -0.97 34.04
CA ARG A 24 -4.66 0.10 33.59
C ARG A 24 -5.46 -0.23 32.33
N VAL A 25 -5.21 -1.34 31.65
CA VAL A 25 -5.94 -1.75 30.44
C VAL A 25 -7.08 -2.75 30.75
N SER A 26 -7.46 -2.92 32.02
CA SER A 26 -8.59 -3.78 32.44
C SER A 26 -9.92 -3.03 32.45
N GLY A 27 -10.18 -2.11 31.54
CA GLY A 27 -11.43 -1.37 31.47
C GLY A 27 -11.95 -1.27 30.04
N GLY A 28 -12.84 -2.21 29.67
CA GLY A 28 -13.85 -1.96 28.66
C GLY A 28 -13.63 -2.46 27.24
N ILE A 29 -13.87 -3.74 26.99
CA ILE A 29 -14.66 -4.24 25.85
C ILE A 29 -15.28 -5.57 26.33
N THR A 30 -16.48 -5.48 26.84
CA THR A 30 -17.33 -6.66 27.09
C THR A 30 -18.09 -6.96 25.80
N TYR A 31 -17.56 -7.84 24.95
CA TYR A 31 -18.39 -8.55 23.99
C TYR A 31 -19.00 -9.77 24.68
N LEU A 32 -20.33 -9.78 24.75
CA LEU A 32 -21.13 -10.94 25.09
C LEU A 32 -20.77 -12.10 24.18
N LEU A 33 -19.97 -13.02 24.64
CA LEU A 33 -19.78 -14.33 24.05
C LEU A 33 -20.46 -15.35 24.95
N SER A 34 -21.47 -15.99 24.39
CA SER A 34 -22.06 -17.23 24.86
C SER A 34 -20.98 -18.27 25.25
N GLY A 35 -21.17 -18.90 26.40
CA GLY A 35 -20.27 -19.81 27.08
C GLY A 35 -19.48 -20.78 26.22
N GLY A 36 -18.19 -20.58 26.21
CA GLY A 36 -17.20 -21.54 25.79
C GLY A 36 -15.94 -21.31 26.62
N THR A 37 -15.51 -22.32 27.35
CA THR A 37 -14.27 -22.36 28.13
C THR A 37 -13.10 -21.94 27.22
N LEU A 38 -12.54 -20.73 27.43
CA LEU A 38 -11.33 -20.25 26.77
C LEU A 38 -10.14 -21.12 27.22
N ASN A 39 -9.85 -22.16 26.45
CA ASN A 39 -8.57 -22.81 26.46
C ASN A 39 -7.50 -21.74 26.10
N LYS A 40 -6.54 -21.48 27.00
CA LYS A 40 -5.34 -20.67 26.75
C LYS A 40 -4.48 -21.42 25.74
N GLN A 41 -4.87 -21.44 24.47
CA GLN A 41 -3.96 -21.83 23.39
C GLN A 41 -2.85 -20.78 23.33
N GLN A 42 -1.67 -21.17 23.78
CA GLN A 42 -0.45 -20.39 23.59
C GLN A 42 -0.33 -20.14 22.07
N ASN A 43 -0.19 -18.87 21.66
CA ASN A 43 0.03 -18.54 20.26
C ASN A 43 1.30 -19.27 19.80
N PRO A 44 1.22 -20.12 18.76
CA PRO A 44 2.29 -21.04 18.38
C PRO A 44 3.60 -20.35 17.99
N LEU A 45 3.53 -19.06 17.61
CA LEU A 45 4.72 -18.30 17.22
C LEU A 45 5.49 -17.69 18.40
N ILE A 46 4.88 -17.53 19.58
CA ILE A 46 5.60 -16.94 20.73
C ILE A 46 6.78 -17.84 21.11
N LYS A 47 7.97 -17.23 21.22
CA LYS A 47 9.30 -17.84 21.44
C LYS A 47 9.89 -18.53 20.18
N LYS A 48 9.17 -18.66 19.06
CA LYS A 48 9.76 -19.13 17.79
C LYS A 48 10.82 -18.14 17.32
N ILE A 49 11.90 -18.63 16.72
CA ILE A 49 12.91 -17.84 16.04
C ILE A 49 12.74 -18.06 14.54
N LEU A 50 12.38 -17.00 13.83
CA LEU A 50 12.21 -17.01 12.39
C LEU A 50 13.57 -16.74 11.73
N ARG A 51 13.90 -17.50 10.67
CA ARG A 51 15.19 -17.40 9.95
C ARG A 51 16.42 -17.40 10.87
N ASN A 52 16.38 -18.06 12.01
CA ASN A 52 17.43 -18.05 13.04
C ASN A 52 17.82 -16.64 13.52
N ARG A 53 17.03 -15.60 13.22
CA ARG A 53 17.33 -14.20 13.49
C ARG A 53 16.25 -13.49 14.31
N PHE A 54 14.98 -13.67 14.01
CA PHE A 54 13.90 -12.86 14.61
C PHE A 54 13.17 -13.66 15.67
N GLN A 55 13.47 -13.41 16.95
CA GLN A 55 12.83 -14.07 18.07
C GLN A 55 11.50 -13.41 18.43
N ILE A 56 10.39 -14.11 18.27
CA ILE A 56 9.05 -13.62 18.61
C ILE A 56 8.90 -13.51 20.14
N VAL A 57 8.57 -12.31 20.61
CA VAL A 57 8.44 -11.99 22.05
C VAL A 57 6.98 -12.04 22.50
N LYS A 58 6.10 -11.27 21.80
CA LYS A 58 4.69 -11.18 22.16
C LYS A 58 3.83 -10.78 20.96
N LEU A 59 2.55 -11.12 21.03
CA LEU A 59 1.55 -10.61 20.11
C LEU A 59 1.25 -9.13 20.42
N LEU A 60 1.25 -8.26 19.40
CA LEU A 60 0.87 -6.85 19.49
C LEU A 60 -0.58 -6.64 19.05
N ALA A 61 -0.96 -7.21 17.89
CA ALA A 61 -2.29 -7.06 17.33
C ALA A 61 -2.71 -8.29 16.51
N ARG A 62 -4.03 -8.50 16.38
CA ARG A 62 -4.64 -9.45 15.45
C ARG A 62 -5.44 -8.70 14.40
N GLY A 63 -5.15 -8.94 13.14
CA GLY A 63 -5.81 -8.29 12.01
C GLY A 63 -6.57 -9.26 11.10
N GLY A 64 -7.26 -8.69 10.12
CA GLY A 64 -7.99 -9.47 9.11
C GLY A 64 -7.05 -10.27 8.20
N SER A 65 -5.89 -9.73 7.88
CA SER A 65 -4.87 -10.29 6.98
C SER A 65 -3.76 -11.07 7.70
N GLY A 66 -3.67 -10.98 9.04
CA GLY A 66 -2.61 -11.64 9.80
C GLY A 66 -2.45 -11.07 11.21
N ASP A 67 -1.44 -11.55 11.90
CA ASP A 67 -1.09 -11.17 13.27
C ASP A 67 0.22 -10.36 13.29
N THR A 68 0.32 -9.38 14.16
CA THR A 68 1.50 -8.52 14.35
C THR A 68 2.17 -8.83 15.68
N TYR A 69 3.47 -9.04 15.66
CA TYR A 69 4.26 -9.44 16.82
C TYR A 69 5.39 -8.46 17.11
N LEU A 70 5.72 -8.27 18.38
CA LEU A 70 7.01 -7.77 18.80
C LEU A 70 8.03 -8.89 18.71
N ALA A 71 9.19 -8.61 18.12
CA ALA A 71 10.31 -9.53 18.04
C ALA A 71 11.62 -8.84 18.42
N ILE A 72 12.66 -9.64 18.61
CA ILE A 72 14.04 -9.19 18.82
C ILE A 72 14.86 -9.62 17.61
N ASP A 73 15.67 -8.72 17.07
CA ASP A 73 16.64 -9.03 16.03
C ASP A 73 17.94 -9.52 16.69
N LEU A 74 18.22 -10.81 16.60
CA LEU A 74 19.35 -11.45 17.27
C LEU A 74 20.69 -11.17 16.60
N ASP A 75 20.69 -10.78 15.31
CA ASP A 75 21.90 -10.54 14.52
C ASP A 75 22.48 -9.13 14.76
N LEU A 76 21.67 -8.20 15.25
CA LEU A 76 22.14 -6.83 15.47
C LEU A 76 22.71 -6.63 16.89
N PRO A 77 23.78 -5.82 17.02
CA PRO A 77 24.33 -5.44 18.33
C PRO A 77 23.26 -4.82 19.22
N GLY A 78 23.16 -5.27 20.46
CA GLY A 78 22.17 -4.80 21.43
C GLY A 78 20.78 -5.42 21.24
N GLN A 79 20.61 -6.30 20.27
CA GLN A 79 19.39 -7.07 20.01
C GLN A 79 18.12 -6.19 20.06
N PRO A 80 18.01 -5.21 19.15
CA PRO A 80 16.90 -4.26 19.16
C PRO A 80 15.56 -4.92 18.88
N TYR A 81 14.49 -4.28 19.31
CA TYR A 81 13.14 -4.69 18.96
C TYR A 81 12.85 -4.39 17.50
N CYS A 82 12.06 -5.29 16.89
CA CYS A 82 11.44 -5.12 15.58
C CYS A 82 9.99 -5.60 15.62
N VAL A 83 9.23 -5.27 14.58
CA VAL A 83 7.85 -5.73 14.39
C VAL A 83 7.85 -6.80 13.31
N VAL A 84 7.23 -7.93 13.60
CA VAL A 84 6.98 -9.01 12.64
C VAL A 84 5.50 -9.07 12.33
N LYS A 85 5.11 -8.80 11.09
CA LYS A 85 3.77 -9.07 10.58
C LYS A 85 3.77 -10.47 9.95
N HIS A 86 2.91 -11.32 10.47
CA HIS A 86 2.69 -12.68 10.01
C HIS A 86 1.41 -12.75 9.19
N PHE A 87 1.55 -12.93 7.91
CA PHE A 87 0.43 -13.06 6.98
C PHE A 87 0.14 -14.53 6.72
N TYR A 88 -1.08 -14.94 6.98
CA TYR A 88 -1.57 -16.28 6.67
C TYR A 88 -3.00 -16.18 6.13
N PRO A 89 -3.33 -16.93 5.06
CA PRO A 89 -4.69 -16.96 4.56
C PRO A 89 -5.58 -17.66 5.59
N LYS A 90 -6.50 -16.89 6.22
CA LYS A 90 -7.48 -17.45 7.19
C LYS A 90 -8.39 -18.52 6.58
N HIS A 91 -8.47 -18.55 5.26
CA HIS A 91 -9.19 -19.57 4.50
C HIS A 91 -8.27 -20.14 3.41
N PRO A 92 -8.02 -21.45 3.43
CA PRO A 92 -7.11 -22.11 2.47
C PRO A 92 -7.74 -22.27 1.08
N HIS A 93 -8.53 -21.29 0.62
CA HIS A 93 -9.11 -21.34 -0.72
C HIS A 93 -8.02 -20.95 -1.76
N PRO A 94 -7.76 -21.78 -2.79
CA PRO A 94 -6.69 -21.54 -3.76
C PRO A 94 -6.75 -20.17 -4.46
N ALA A 95 -7.93 -19.57 -4.59
CA ALA A 95 -8.10 -18.25 -5.18
C ALA A 95 -7.69 -17.09 -4.24
N VAL A 96 -7.59 -17.31 -2.93
CA VAL A 96 -7.26 -16.27 -1.93
C VAL A 96 -5.75 -16.11 -1.76
N ALA A 97 -4.99 -17.20 -1.85
CA ALA A 97 -3.55 -17.19 -1.66
C ALA A 97 -2.79 -16.23 -2.60
N PRO A 98 -3.09 -16.16 -3.92
CA PRO A 98 -2.44 -15.19 -4.82
C PRO A 98 -2.76 -13.74 -4.47
N ILE A 99 -3.97 -13.46 -3.97
CA ILE A 99 -4.39 -12.11 -3.55
C ILE A 99 -3.64 -11.70 -2.30
N ALA A 100 -3.59 -12.58 -1.30
CA ALA A 100 -2.86 -12.34 -0.05
C ALA A 100 -1.37 -12.11 -0.32
N LYS A 101 -0.76 -12.95 -1.17
CA LYS A 101 0.63 -12.77 -1.59
C LYS A 101 0.85 -11.42 -2.27
N ASN A 102 -0.03 -11.00 -3.16
CA ASN A 102 0.11 -9.72 -3.87
C ASN A 102 0.02 -8.53 -2.92
N LEU A 103 -0.88 -8.57 -1.92
CA LEU A 103 -0.99 -7.53 -0.90
C LEU A 103 0.28 -7.47 -0.03
N PHE A 104 0.79 -8.62 0.36
CA PHE A 104 2.02 -8.75 1.13
C PHE A 104 3.24 -8.20 0.38
N ASP A 105 3.42 -8.58 -0.90
CA ASP A 105 4.52 -8.10 -1.72
C ASP A 105 4.45 -6.57 -1.94
N ARG A 106 3.24 -6.01 -2.10
CA ARG A 106 3.03 -4.56 -2.22
C ARG A 106 3.37 -3.79 -0.95
N GLU A 107 3.02 -4.32 0.21
CA GLU A 107 3.39 -3.69 1.48
C GLU A 107 4.90 -3.62 1.63
N ALA A 108 5.58 -4.74 1.36
CA ALA A 108 7.03 -4.80 1.40
C ALA A 108 7.67 -3.82 0.40
N GLU A 109 7.16 -3.76 -0.83
CA GLU A 109 7.66 -2.83 -1.86
C GLU A 109 7.45 -1.36 -1.46
N GLY A 110 6.29 -1.03 -0.87
CA GLY A 110 6.00 0.30 -0.37
C GLY A 110 6.92 0.72 0.76
N LEU A 111 7.08 -0.13 1.78
CA LEU A 111 8.00 0.13 2.89
C LEU A 111 9.46 0.22 2.43
N TYR A 112 9.89 -0.63 1.50
CA TYR A 112 11.25 -0.57 0.95
C TYR A 112 11.52 0.75 0.23
N GLN A 113 10.55 1.23 -0.55
CA GLN A 113 10.67 2.47 -1.31
C GLN A 113 10.60 3.71 -0.42
N LEU A 114 9.76 3.71 0.63
CA LEU A 114 9.46 4.89 1.44
C LEU A 114 10.25 4.92 2.75
N GLY A 115 10.32 3.80 3.48
CA GLY A 115 10.82 3.76 4.85
C GLY A 115 12.31 4.06 5.00
N ASN A 116 13.13 3.77 3.98
CA ASN A 116 14.55 4.11 3.98
C ASN A 116 14.81 5.62 3.78
N ASN A 117 13.81 6.37 3.32
CA ASN A 117 13.97 7.76 2.90
C ASN A 117 13.18 8.75 3.77
N HIS A 118 12.40 8.26 4.74
CA HIS A 118 11.60 9.12 5.61
C HIS A 118 11.48 8.56 7.03
N ASN A 119 11.89 9.34 8.03
CA ASN A 119 11.95 8.90 9.43
C ASN A 119 10.58 8.75 10.14
N GLN A 120 9.49 9.12 9.49
CA GLN A 120 8.12 8.95 9.97
C GLN A 120 7.39 7.80 9.24
N ILE A 121 8.15 6.91 8.60
CA ILE A 121 7.69 5.67 7.97
C ILE A 121 8.63 4.56 8.42
N PRO A 122 8.13 3.41 8.93
CA PRO A 122 9.00 2.35 9.41
C PRO A 122 9.90 1.79 8.30
N THR A 123 11.16 1.55 8.63
CA THR A 123 12.11 0.89 7.74
C THR A 123 11.79 -0.59 7.60
N LEU A 124 11.82 -1.13 6.37
CA LEU A 124 11.71 -2.56 6.11
C LEU A 124 13.04 -3.25 6.39
N PHE A 125 13.05 -4.27 7.29
CA PHE A 125 14.24 -5.05 7.61
C PHE A 125 14.33 -6.38 6.86
N ALA A 126 13.19 -7.06 6.68
CA ALA A 126 13.12 -8.32 5.95
C ALA A 126 11.71 -8.60 5.41
N HIS A 127 11.67 -9.39 4.35
CA HIS A 127 10.46 -9.88 3.71
C HIS A 127 10.74 -11.29 3.18
N PHE A 128 10.01 -12.30 3.69
CA PHE A 128 10.33 -13.69 3.39
C PHE A 128 9.15 -14.66 3.61
N HIS A 129 9.34 -15.87 3.10
CA HIS A 129 8.48 -17.03 3.34
C HIS A 129 9.19 -18.03 4.23
N GLU A 130 8.48 -18.61 5.18
CA GLU A 130 8.95 -19.70 6.03
C GLU A 130 7.77 -20.58 6.41
N ASP A 131 7.91 -21.89 6.31
CA ASP A 131 6.91 -22.91 6.65
C ASP A 131 5.52 -22.71 5.96
N GLY A 132 5.52 -22.11 4.76
CA GLY A 132 4.29 -21.84 4.00
C GLY A 132 3.62 -20.50 4.31
N ASP A 133 4.07 -19.79 5.34
CA ASP A 133 3.58 -18.48 5.76
C ASP A 133 4.47 -17.34 5.27
N PHE A 134 3.92 -16.12 5.25
CA PHE A 134 4.60 -14.91 4.82
C PHE A 134 4.93 -14.04 6.03
N TYR A 135 6.15 -13.52 6.06
CA TYR A 135 6.63 -12.68 7.16
C TYR A 135 7.25 -11.38 6.63
N LEU A 136 6.80 -10.25 7.17
CA LEU A 136 7.38 -8.94 6.95
C LEU A 136 7.94 -8.44 8.27
N VAL A 137 9.20 -8.03 8.27
CA VAL A 137 9.88 -7.50 9.45
C VAL A 137 10.22 -6.04 9.20
N GLN A 138 9.81 -5.19 10.11
CA GLN A 138 10.00 -3.75 10.02
C GLN A 138 10.44 -3.15 11.36
N GLU A 139 10.85 -1.90 11.30
CA GLU A 139 11.23 -1.09 12.46
C GLU A 139 10.13 -1.09 13.53
N PHE A 140 10.55 -1.22 14.78
CA PHE A 140 9.66 -1.02 15.93
C PHE A 140 9.60 0.47 16.27
N VAL A 141 8.42 1.07 16.15
CA VAL A 141 8.16 2.44 16.58
C VAL A 141 7.89 2.44 18.09
N ASP A 142 8.81 3.01 18.88
CA ASP A 142 8.60 3.20 20.32
C ASP A 142 7.62 4.34 20.55
N GLY A 143 6.35 4.01 20.70
CA GLY A 143 5.25 4.96 20.77
C GLY A 143 3.92 4.27 21.04
N TYR A 144 2.84 4.99 20.80
CA TYR A 144 1.46 4.49 20.90
C TYR A 144 0.64 4.96 19.70
N ASP A 145 -0.38 4.19 19.34
CA ASP A 145 -1.30 4.60 18.28
C ASP A 145 -2.25 5.71 18.75
N LEU A 146 -2.76 6.49 17.81
CA LEU A 146 -3.59 7.66 18.13
C LEU A 146 -4.96 7.33 18.74
N THR A 147 -5.35 6.08 18.82
CA THR A 147 -6.59 5.72 19.58
C THR A 147 -6.47 6.05 21.07
N GLN A 148 -5.23 6.21 21.57
CA GLN A 148 -4.97 6.62 22.95
C GLN A 148 -5.09 8.14 23.17
N GLU A 149 -4.97 8.93 22.11
CA GLU A 149 -5.20 10.39 22.14
C GLU A 149 -6.62 10.73 21.70
N ILE A 150 -7.07 10.16 20.59
CA ILE A 150 -8.39 10.38 20.00
C ILE A 150 -9.38 9.39 20.63
N VAL A 151 -9.80 9.71 21.84
CA VAL A 151 -10.69 8.85 22.65
C VAL A 151 -12.15 9.29 22.43
N PRO A 152 -13.08 8.36 22.09
CA PRO A 152 -14.48 8.68 21.93
C PRO A 152 -15.05 9.45 23.16
N GLY A 153 -15.81 10.51 22.91
CA GLY A 153 -16.37 11.39 23.94
C GLY A 153 -15.36 12.36 24.57
N ARG A 154 -14.12 12.45 24.05
CA ARG A 154 -13.09 13.37 24.57
C ARG A 154 -12.49 14.22 23.44
N PRO A 155 -13.11 15.35 23.11
CA PRO A 155 -12.60 16.27 22.10
C PRO A 155 -11.19 16.78 22.42
N LEU A 156 -10.35 16.90 21.41
CA LEU A 156 -9.07 17.59 21.50
C LEU A 156 -9.23 19.09 21.24
N SER A 157 -8.27 19.88 21.71
CA SER A 157 -8.21 21.31 21.37
C SER A 157 -7.91 21.52 19.89
N GLU A 158 -8.36 22.64 19.33
CA GLU A 158 -8.08 23.06 17.97
C GLU A 158 -6.57 23.05 17.67
N GLU A 159 -5.73 23.56 18.59
CA GLU A 159 -4.28 23.56 18.46
C GLU A 159 -3.70 22.13 18.37
N ALA A 160 -4.21 21.21 19.20
CA ALA A 160 -3.75 19.81 19.15
C ALA A 160 -4.12 19.16 17.82
N VAL A 161 -5.34 19.42 17.30
CA VAL A 161 -5.77 18.89 16.00
C VAL A 161 -5.02 19.54 14.85
N PHE A 162 -4.76 20.85 14.91
CA PHE A 162 -3.92 21.53 13.93
C PHE A 162 -2.54 20.88 13.80
N ASN A 163 -1.86 20.65 14.94
CA ASN A 163 -0.55 20.02 14.96
C ASN A 163 -0.60 18.55 14.47
N LEU A 164 -1.65 17.84 14.81
CA LEU A 164 -1.90 16.48 14.35
C LEU A 164 -2.05 16.43 12.82
N LEU A 165 -2.92 17.25 12.25
CA LEU A 165 -3.15 17.33 10.80
C LEU A 165 -1.89 17.72 10.06
N LYS A 166 -1.13 18.69 10.57
CA LYS A 166 0.16 19.10 10.03
C LYS A 166 1.13 17.93 9.94
N ASP A 167 1.36 17.22 11.05
CA ASP A 167 2.30 16.09 11.09
C ASP A 167 1.91 14.97 10.12
N ILE A 168 0.61 14.64 10.00
CA ILE A 168 0.12 13.63 9.06
C ILE A 168 0.32 14.09 7.60
N LEU A 169 -0.06 15.34 7.30
CA LEU A 169 0.07 15.87 5.94
C LEU A 169 1.53 15.97 5.49
N GLU A 170 2.46 16.34 6.38
CA GLU A 170 3.91 16.35 6.08
C GLU A 170 4.39 14.96 5.58
N VAL A 171 4.00 13.88 6.25
CA VAL A 171 4.32 12.52 5.79
C VAL A 171 3.66 12.18 4.47
N LEU A 172 2.36 12.50 4.33
CA LEU A 172 1.60 12.19 3.11
C LEU A 172 2.10 12.97 1.89
N VAL A 173 2.66 14.17 2.06
CA VAL A 173 3.35 14.87 0.97
C VAL A 173 4.43 13.97 0.38
N PHE A 174 5.30 13.41 1.22
CA PHE A 174 6.36 12.51 0.78
C PHE A 174 5.80 11.23 0.13
N VAL A 175 4.79 10.60 0.72
CA VAL A 175 4.14 9.39 0.18
C VAL A 175 3.53 9.65 -1.20
N HIS A 176 2.81 10.77 -1.36
CA HIS A 176 2.13 11.13 -2.60
C HIS A 176 3.11 11.51 -3.73
N GLN A 177 4.28 12.12 -3.41
CA GLN A 177 5.35 12.36 -4.37
C GLN A 177 5.87 11.07 -5.03
N HIS A 178 5.85 9.96 -4.28
CA HIS A 178 6.18 8.64 -4.81
C HIS A 178 5.01 7.98 -5.56
N LYS A 179 3.93 8.74 -5.86
CA LYS A 179 2.72 8.26 -6.55
C LYS A 179 2.07 7.07 -5.83
N ILE A 180 2.16 7.05 -4.50
CA ILE A 180 1.56 6.03 -3.63
C ILE A 180 0.38 6.64 -2.89
N ILE A 181 -0.75 5.91 -2.84
CA ILE A 181 -1.93 6.20 -2.02
C ILE A 181 -1.94 5.20 -0.88
N HIS A 182 -2.06 5.65 0.37
CA HIS A 182 -2.06 4.80 1.57
C HIS A 182 -3.35 3.99 1.71
N ARG A 183 -4.52 4.62 1.53
CA ARG A 183 -5.88 4.07 1.52
C ARG A 183 -6.44 3.59 2.87
N ASP A 184 -5.68 3.64 3.95
CA ASP A 184 -6.17 3.24 5.28
C ASP A 184 -5.62 4.17 6.38
N ILE A 185 -5.67 5.50 6.15
CA ILE A 185 -5.36 6.50 7.16
C ILE A 185 -6.49 6.49 8.21
N LYS A 186 -6.12 6.21 9.46
CA LYS A 186 -7.02 6.17 10.63
C LYS A 186 -6.18 6.18 11.91
N PRO A 187 -6.75 6.47 13.09
CA PRO A 187 -6.00 6.56 14.35
C PRO A 187 -5.14 5.33 14.67
N GLN A 188 -5.61 4.11 14.33
CA GLN A 188 -4.89 2.86 14.56
C GLN A 188 -3.60 2.73 13.73
N ASN A 189 -3.53 3.40 12.58
CA ASN A 189 -2.40 3.35 11.65
C ASN A 189 -1.47 4.57 11.77
N LEU A 190 -1.68 5.40 12.78
CA LEU A 190 -0.92 6.60 13.09
C LEU A 190 -0.34 6.45 14.49
N MET A 191 0.98 6.42 14.62
CA MET A 191 1.66 6.28 15.91
C MET A 191 2.32 7.59 16.34
N ARG A 192 2.12 7.98 17.60
CA ARG A 192 2.90 9.05 18.24
C ARG A 192 4.18 8.46 18.80
N ARG A 193 5.33 8.83 18.24
CA ARG A 193 6.64 8.36 18.69
C ARG A 193 7.08 9.08 19.95
N HIS A 194 7.55 8.33 20.96
CA HIS A 194 7.92 8.90 22.27
C HIS A 194 9.11 9.84 22.21
N SER A 195 10.07 9.59 21.33
CA SER A 195 11.34 10.32 21.32
C SER A 195 11.23 11.78 20.87
N ASP A 196 10.33 12.09 19.94
CA ASP A 196 10.20 13.40 19.30
C ASP A 196 8.76 13.87 19.13
N GLN A 197 7.79 13.09 19.59
CA GLN A 197 6.35 13.35 19.50
C GLN A 197 5.84 13.49 18.06
N LYS A 198 6.59 13.06 17.05
CA LYS A 198 6.16 13.06 15.67
C LYS A 198 5.22 11.88 15.37
N ILE A 199 4.32 12.09 14.41
CA ILE A 199 3.46 11.02 13.90
C ILE A 199 4.27 10.14 12.94
N VAL A 200 4.19 8.84 13.15
CA VAL A 200 4.71 7.82 12.24
C VAL A 200 3.53 7.10 11.59
N VAL A 201 3.47 7.12 10.27
CA VAL A 201 2.45 6.40 9.50
C VAL A 201 2.87 4.96 9.35
N ILE A 202 2.02 4.05 9.79
CA ILE A 202 2.27 2.60 9.74
C ILE A 202 1.22 1.88 8.87
N ASP A 203 1.48 0.61 8.54
CA ASP A 203 0.57 -0.28 7.82
C ASP A 203 0.34 0.10 6.35
N PHE A 204 1.35 -0.14 5.54
CA PHE A 204 1.32 0.07 4.08
C PHE A 204 0.69 -1.10 3.29
N GLY A 205 0.01 -2.05 3.94
CA GLY A 205 -0.64 -3.20 3.30
C GLY A 205 -1.78 -2.85 2.36
N SER A 206 -2.29 -1.65 2.47
CA SER A 206 -3.42 -1.15 1.66
C SER A 206 -3.00 -0.31 0.45
N ILE A 207 -1.72 -0.04 0.23
CA ILE A 207 -1.25 0.94 -0.76
C ILE A 207 -1.65 0.64 -2.21
N LYS A 208 -1.76 1.71 -3.01
CA LYS A 208 -1.91 1.65 -4.46
C LYS A 208 -0.96 2.61 -5.14
N LYS A 209 -0.18 2.13 -6.11
CA LYS A 209 0.62 2.99 -6.98
C LYS A 209 -0.26 3.60 -8.08
N VAL A 210 -0.13 4.90 -8.29
CA VAL A 210 -0.85 5.64 -9.34
C VAL A 210 -0.15 5.40 -10.69
N GLY A 211 -0.93 5.22 -11.76
CA GLY A 211 -0.39 5.11 -13.13
C GLY A 211 -0.07 3.69 -13.61
N ILE A 212 -0.06 2.67 -12.77
CA ILE A 212 0.14 1.30 -13.21
C ILE A 212 -1.20 0.73 -13.75
N ARG A 213 -1.29 0.58 -15.06
CA ARG A 213 -2.41 -0.11 -15.73
C ARG A 213 -2.20 -1.63 -15.60
N GLY A 214 -2.92 -2.25 -14.69
CA GLY A 214 -3.04 -3.70 -14.58
C GLY A 214 -4.40 -4.02 -14.01
N ALA A 215 -5.20 -4.80 -14.74
CA ALA A 215 -6.52 -5.22 -14.33
C ALA A 215 -6.43 -6.19 -13.14
N THR A 216 -6.26 -5.65 -11.96
CA THR A 216 -6.55 -6.38 -10.74
C THR A 216 -7.91 -5.95 -10.25
N VAL A 217 -8.76 -6.91 -9.98
CA VAL A 217 -10.01 -6.72 -9.25
C VAL A 217 -9.69 -5.80 -8.07
N THR A 218 -10.15 -4.56 -8.13
CA THR A 218 -9.87 -3.58 -7.08
C THR A 218 -10.84 -3.89 -5.96
N ILE A 219 -10.39 -4.75 -5.04
CA ILE A 219 -11.11 -4.99 -3.79
C ILE A 219 -11.18 -3.63 -3.08
N ALA A 220 -12.37 -3.25 -2.62
CA ALA A 220 -12.53 -2.10 -1.75
C ALA A 220 -11.69 -2.37 -0.49
N VAL A 221 -10.63 -1.58 -0.32
CA VAL A 221 -9.72 -1.67 0.83
C VAL A 221 -9.77 -0.34 1.56
N GLY A 222 -9.88 -0.39 2.87
CA GLY A 222 -9.98 0.78 3.75
C GLY A 222 -10.97 0.51 4.89
N THR A 223 -11.05 1.43 5.82
CA THR A 223 -11.90 1.33 7.01
C THR A 223 -13.15 2.19 6.80
N PRO A 224 -14.37 1.64 6.97
CA PRO A 224 -15.60 2.45 6.94
C PRO A 224 -15.49 3.70 7.81
N GLY A 225 -16.15 4.77 7.42
CA GLY A 225 -16.08 6.05 8.10
C GLY A 225 -14.86 6.93 7.75
N TYR A 226 -13.70 6.33 7.43
CA TYR A 226 -12.53 7.06 6.93
C TYR A 226 -12.35 6.90 5.41
N MET A 227 -13.07 5.98 4.81
CA MET A 227 -12.95 5.64 3.39
C MET A 227 -14.01 6.40 2.57
N PRO A 228 -13.61 7.28 1.62
CA PRO A 228 -14.55 8.01 0.78
C PRO A 228 -15.19 7.12 -0.30
N SER A 229 -16.28 7.59 -0.88
CA SER A 229 -17.12 6.85 -1.82
C SER A 229 -16.38 6.34 -3.07
N GLU A 230 -15.46 7.13 -3.63
CA GLU A 230 -14.68 6.69 -4.79
C GLU A 230 -13.73 5.52 -4.44
N GLN A 231 -13.19 5.50 -3.22
CA GLN A 231 -12.35 4.39 -2.77
C GLN A 231 -13.18 3.14 -2.51
N ALA A 232 -14.36 3.27 -1.92
CA ALA A 232 -15.33 2.17 -1.75
C ALA A 232 -15.72 1.55 -3.11
N LYS A 233 -15.80 2.37 -4.16
CA LYS A 233 -16.02 1.93 -5.56
C LYS A 233 -14.76 1.37 -6.23
N GLY A 234 -13.64 1.18 -5.49
CA GLY A 234 -12.39 0.65 -6.02
C GLY A 234 -11.56 1.62 -6.87
N LYS A 235 -11.87 2.91 -6.84
CA LYS A 235 -11.20 3.97 -7.62
C LYS A 235 -10.52 5.01 -6.73
N PRO A 236 -9.64 4.62 -5.77
CA PRO A 236 -8.98 5.57 -4.89
C PRO A 236 -8.16 6.59 -5.67
N LYS A 237 -8.10 7.79 -5.14
CA LYS A 237 -7.33 8.94 -5.61
C LYS A 237 -6.36 9.40 -4.52
N ILE A 238 -5.40 10.23 -4.84
CA ILE A 238 -4.55 10.91 -3.84
C ILE A 238 -5.44 11.66 -2.83
N SER A 239 -6.48 12.35 -3.30
CA SER A 239 -7.47 13.03 -2.47
C SER A 239 -8.32 12.09 -1.58
N SER A 240 -8.24 10.77 -1.74
CA SER A 240 -8.88 9.82 -0.82
C SER A 240 -8.15 9.74 0.53
N ASP A 241 -6.81 9.82 0.54
CA ASP A 241 -6.06 9.92 1.81
C ASP A 241 -6.34 11.26 2.51
N ILE A 242 -6.52 12.34 1.74
CA ILE A 242 -6.86 13.66 2.30
C ILE A 242 -8.22 13.63 2.99
N TYR A 243 -9.22 12.97 2.39
CA TYR A 243 -10.51 12.75 3.03
C TYR A 243 -10.33 12.02 4.37
N ALA A 244 -9.56 10.95 4.39
CA ALA A 244 -9.31 10.18 5.61
C ALA A 244 -8.63 11.02 6.71
N VAL A 245 -7.66 11.88 6.35
CA VAL A 245 -7.03 12.84 7.28
C VAL A 245 -8.05 13.81 7.82
N GLY A 246 -8.93 14.36 6.98
CA GLY A 246 -10.02 15.24 7.40
C GLY A 246 -10.95 14.56 8.41
N MET A 247 -11.34 13.30 8.16
CA MET A 247 -12.16 12.51 9.07
C MET A 247 -11.47 12.25 10.42
N VAL A 248 -10.15 11.99 10.43
CA VAL A 248 -9.36 11.91 11.67
C VAL A 248 -9.40 13.23 12.44
N GLY A 249 -9.27 14.37 11.74
CA GLY A 249 -9.36 15.70 12.34
C GLY A 249 -10.73 15.98 12.94
N ILE A 250 -11.82 15.69 12.22
CA ILE A 250 -13.19 15.87 12.70
C ILE A 250 -13.48 14.96 13.90
N GLN A 251 -13.06 13.70 13.86
CA GLN A 251 -13.17 12.80 15.00
C GLN A 251 -12.43 13.34 16.22
N ALA A 252 -11.22 13.86 16.04
CA ALA A 252 -10.42 14.41 17.12
C ALA A 252 -11.04 15.68 17.73
N LEU A 253 -11.64 16.57 16.91
CA LEU A 253 -12.33 17.79 17.35
C LEU A 253 -13.64 17.50 18.05
N THR A 254 -14.45 16.59 17.50
CA THR A 254 -15.81 16.34 18.01
C THR A 254 -15.83 15.28 19.11
N GLY A 255 -14.83 14.38 19.16
CA GLY A 255 -14.86 13.19 20.00
C GLY A 255 -15.88 12.15 19.53
N LEU A 256 -16.49 12.32 18.36
CA LEU A 256 -17.46 11.39 17.78
C LEU A 256 -16.73 10.42 16.84
N MET A 257 -17.12 9.15 16.89
CA MET A 257 -16.66 8.19 15.88
C MET A 257 -17.26 8.56 14.52
N PRO A 258 -16.55 8.31 13.39
CA PRO A 258 -17.06 8.66 12.07
C PRO A 258 -18.47 8.13 11.78
N GLU A 259 -18.80 6.93 12.27
CA GLU A 259 -20.12 6.31 12.10
C GLU A 259 -21.24 7.00 12.90
N GLN A 260 -20.91 7.93 13.80
CA GLN A 260 -21.85 8.73 14.58
C GLN A 260 -22.13 10.09 13.94
N LEU A 261 -21.38 10.46 12.92
CA LEU A 261 -21.60 11.69 12.16
C LEU A 261 -22.71 11.45 11.13
N GLU A 262 -23.58 12.45 11.00
CA GLU A 262 -24.64 12.43 10.00
C GLU A 262 -24.09 12.92 8.65
N GLU A 263 -24.66 12.43 7.57
CA GLU A 263 -24.43 12.92 6.23
C GLU A 263 -25.66 13.67 5.74
N ASP A 264 -25.47 14.77 5.04
CA ASP A 264 -26.55 15.48 4.36
C ASP A 264 -27.16 14.58 3.27
N PRO A 265 -28.47 14.31 3.31
CA PRO A 265 -29.10 13.34 2.43
C PRO A 265 -29.08 13.75 0.95
N ASP A 266 -28.95 15.03 0.63
CA ASP A 266 -28.98 15.56 -0.73
C ASP A 266 -27.57 15.66 -1.32
N THR A 267 -26.57 16.01 -0.50
CA THR A 267 -25.20 16.29 -0.95
C THR A 267 -24.21 15.16 -0.60
N GLY A 268 -24.51 14.37 0.46
CA GLY A 268 -23.59 13.37 1.01
C GLY A 268 -22.45 13.98 1.85
N GLU A 269 -22.51 15.28 2.13
CA GLU A 269 -21.49 15.97 2.94
C GLU A 269 -21.64 15.63 4.43
N VAL A 270 -20.50 15.49 5.13
CA VAL A 270 -20.46 15.18 6.56
C VAL A 270 -20.90 16.39 7.38
N ILE A 271 -21.92 16.23 8.24
CA ILE A 271 -22.43 17.27 9.13
C ILE A 271 -21.69 17.18 10.46
N TRP A 272 -20.82 18.15 10.75
CA TRP A 272 -19.99 18.14 11.96
C TRP A 272 -19.81 19.52 12.63
N ARG A 273 -19.94 20.65 11.89
CA ARG A 273 -19.66 21.99 12.42
C ARG A 273 -20.54 22.38 13.63
N ASP A 274 -21.75 21.87 13.69
CA ASP A 274 -22.69 22.11 14.81
C ASP A 274 -22.33 21.33 16.09
N LYS A 275 -21.39 20.39 16.02
CA LYS A 275 -20.96 19.53 17.14
C LYS A 275 -19.79 20.11 17.94
N VAL A 276 -19.08 21.14 17.41
CA VAL A 276 -17.89 21.68 18.04
C VAL A 276 -17.69 23.16 17.67
N GLN A 277 -17.12 23.93 18.58
CA GLN A 277 -16.65 25.29 18.28
C GLN A 277 -15.21 25.28 17.88
N VAL A 278 -14.93 25.77 16.70
CA VAL A 278 -13.58 25.80 16.06
C VAL A 278 -13.52 27.06 15.18
N SER A 279 -12.30 27.56 14.90
CA SER A 279 -12.13 28.69 14.00
C SER A 279 -12.67 28.39 12.60
N ASP A 280 -13.27 29.39 11.94
CA ASP A 280 -13.78 29.27 10.57
C ASP A 280 -12.68 28.78 9.61
N ARG A 281 -11.44 29.21 9.83
CA ARG A 281 -10.30 28.82 9.03
C ARG A 281 -10.05 27.30 9.07
N LEU A 282 -9.98 26.70 10.27
CA LEU A 282 -9.77 25.26 10.39
C LEU A 282 -10.99 24.50 9.87
N ALA A 283 -12.20 25.01 10.15
CA ALA A 283 -13.43 24.43 9.67
C ALA A 283 -13.48 24.38 8.13
N ASP A 284 -13.12 25.46 7.43
CA ASP A 284 -13.10 25.52 5.97
C ASP A 284 -12.08 24.57 5.35
N VAL A 285 -10.91 24.42 6.01
CA VAL A 285 -9.90 23.43 5.58
C VAL A 285 -10.43 22.01 5.70
N LEU A 286 -11.06 21.68 6.84
CA LEU A 286 -11.62 20.34 7.07
C LEU A 286 -12.79 20.03 6.13
N ASP A 287 -13.72 20.96 5.92
CA ASP A 287 -14.83 20.76 4.97
C ASP A 287 -14.31 20.46 3.57
N LYS A 288 -13.32 21.22 3.12
CA LYS A 288 -12.72 20.95 1.81
C LYS A 288 -11.98 19.62 1.76
N MET A 289 -11.37 19.16 2.87
CA MET A 289 -10.74 17.83 2.93
C MET A 289 -11.76 16.70 2.81
N VAL A 290 -12.91 16.82 3.49
CA VAL A 290 -13.94 15.77 3.54
C VAL A 290 -15.06 15.93 2.52
N HIS A 291 -14.95 16.86 1.57
CA HIS A 291 -15.95 17.05 0.53
C HIS A 291 -16.28 15.74 -0.19
N GLU A 292 -17.56 15.41 -0.39
CA GLU A 292 -17.97 14.13 -0.99
C GLU A 292 -17.38 13.97 -2.41
N ARG A 293 -17.41 15.02 -3.23
CA ARG A 293 -16.82 14.99 -4.56
C ARG A 293 -15.31 15.14 -4.51
N HIS A 294 -14.56 14.08 -4.78
CA HIS A 294 -13.09 14.07 -4.75
C HIS A 294 -12.43 15.21 -5.55
N SER A 295 -13.04 15.70 -6.66
CA SER A 295 -12.52 16.79 -7.47
C SER A 295 -12.60 18.17 -6.80
N GLN A 296 -13.40 18.31 -5.75
CA GLN A 296 -13.54 19.55 -4.98
C GLN A 296 -12.65 19.56 -3.73
N ARG A 297 -12.02 18.44 -3.39
CA ARG A 297 -11.01 18.37 -2.32
C ARG A 297 -9.69 18.98 -2.77
N TYR A 298 -8.77 19.11 -1.84
CA TYR A 298 -7.35 19.31 -2.19
C TYR A 298 -6.87 18.13 -3.02
N GLN A 299 -6.15 18.41 -4.11
CA GLN A 299 -5.70 17.35 -5.03
C GLN A 299 -4.36 16.73 -4.59
N SER A 300 -3.64 17.37 -3.67
CA SER A 300 -2.40 16.86 -3.07
C SER A 300 -2.35 17.15 -1.57
N ALA A 301 -1.56 16.36 -0.82
CA ALA A 301 -1.30 16.65 0.58
C ALA A 301 -0.55 17.99 0.76
N ALA A 302 0.25 18.40 -0.23
CA ALA A 302 0.92 19.69 -0.24
C ALA A 302 -0.07 20.86 -0.29
N GLU A 303 -1.10 20.80 -1.15
CA GLU A 303 -2.17 21.81 -1.18
C GLU A 303 -2.91 21.89 0.14
N ALA A 304 -3.27 20.75 0.75
CA ALA A 304 -3.94 20.70 2.04
C ALA A 304 -3.07 21.29 3.16
N LEU A 305 -1.79 20.94 3.18
CA LEU A 305 -0.82 21.46 4.14
C LEU A 305 -0.63 22.97 4.01
N GLN A 306 -0.54 23.49 2.79
CA GLN A 306 -0.43 24.92 2.53
C GLN A 306 -1.68 25.68 2.96
N ALA A 307 -2.87 25.14 2.75
CA ALA A 307 -4.12 25.74 3.23
C ALA A 307 -4.18 25.77 4.76
N LEU A 308 -3.67 24.72 5.41
CA LEU A 308 -3.57 24.65 6.87
C LEU A 308 -2.55 25.66 7.40
N ILE A 309 -1.40 25.88 6.72
CA ILE A 309 -0.30 26.77 7.13
C ILE A 309 0.06 27.70 5.95
N PRO A 310 -0.68 28.82 5.72
CA PRO A 310 -0.45 29.68 4.55
C PRO A 310 0.95 30.31 4.47
N ASP A 311 1.55 30.60 5.63
CA ASP A 311 2.85 31.28 5.71
C ASP A 311 4.04 30.29 5.58
N MET A 312 3.75 29.00 5.37
CA MET A 312 4.79 28.00 5.17
C MET A 312 5.32 28.07 3.73
N ALA A 313 6.56 28.50 3.56
CA ALA A 313 7.27 28.27 2.29
C ALA A 313 7.41 26.76 2.11
N LEU A 314 6.71 26.19 1.12
CA LEU A 314 6.92 24.79 0.77
C LEU A 314 8.40 24.61 0.37
N PRO A 315 9.09 23.57 0.85
CA PRO A 315 10.46 23.32 0.41
C PRO A 315 10.54 23.31 -1.13
N GLN A 316 11.58 23.90 -1.69
CA GLN A 316 11.77 24.01 -3.16
C GLN A 316 11.71 22.67 -3.91
N TYR A 317 11.76 21.56 -3.19
CA TYR A 317 11.56 20.21 -3.70
C TYR A 317 10.17 19.98 -4.35
N PHE A 318 9.18 20.85 -4.06
CA PHE A 318 7.81 20.73 -4.55
C PHE A 318 7.60 21.29 -5.96
N GLU A 319 8.50 22.15 -6.49
CA GLU A 319 8.34 22.77 -7.81
C GLU A 319 8.71 21.86 -9.00
N SER A 320 9.40 20.74 -8.76
CA SER A 320 9.94 19.91 -9.84
C SER A 320 9.01 18.80 -10.35
N VAL A 321 7.91 18.50 -9.66
CA VAL A 321 7.06 17.34 -9.99
C VAL A 321 6.00 17.65 -11.05
N ASP A 322 5.55 18.89 -11.18
CA ASP A 322 4.51 19.28 -12.16
C ASP A 322 5.01 19.40 -13.61
N LYS A 323 6.34 19.35 -13.84
CA LYS A 323 6.90 19.49 -15.20
C LYS A 323 7.05 18.18 -15.96
N ASP A 324 7.00 17.02 -15.28
CA ASP A 324 7.24 15.73 -15.93
C ASP A 324 5.97 15.03 -16.45
N GLU A 325 4.75 15.46 -16.08
CA GLU A 325 3.52 14.87 -16.64
C GLU A 325 3.41 15.05 -18.16
N ASN A 326 3.99 16.14 -18.70
CA ASN A 326 4.01 16.38 -20.14
C ASN A 326 5.06 15.54 -20.90
N ALA A 327 6.11 15.07 -20.24
CA ALA A 327 7.16 14.26 -20.87
C ALA A 327 6.68 12.80 -21.06
N ASP A 328 6.01 12.24 -20.08
CA ASP A 328 5.44 10.88 -20.16
C ASP A 328 4.29 10.80 -21.17
N ASP A 329 3.44 11.83 -21.27
CA ASP A 329 2.37 11.90 -22.26
C ASP A 329 2.91 12.11 -23.68
N GLN A 330 3.99 12.88 -23.84
CA GLN A 330 4.66 13.03 -25.15
C GLN A 330 5.37 11.72 -25.55
N ALA A 331 6.06 11.05 -24.64
CA ALA A 331 6.68 9.75 -24.90
C ALA A 331 5.62 8.69 -25.26
N LEU A 332 4.48 8.66 -24.58
CA LEU A 332 3.38 7.77 -24.87
C LEU A 332 2.71 8.09 -26.22
N LEU A 333 2.60 9.37 -26.58
CA LEU A 333 2.08 9.82 -27.86
C LEU A 333 3.02 9.44 -29.02
N LEU A 334 4.34 9.58 -28.82
CA LEU A 334 5.37 9.14 -29.76
C LEU A 334 5.37 7.62 -29.91
N TYR A 335 5.26 6.87 -28.83
CA TYR A 335 5.16 5.41 -28.85
C TYR A 335 3.89 4.91 -29.57
N ARG A 336 2.72 5.57 -29.35
CA ARG A 336 1.49 5.28 -30.10
C ARG A 336 1.63 5.60 -31.60
N LYS A 337 2.27 6.72 -31.97
CA LYS A 337 2.57 7.03 -33.36
C LYS A 337 3.51 6.02 -34.00
N PHE A 338 4.50 5.55 -33.25
CA PHE A 338 5.46 4.54 -33.72
C PHE A 338 4.79 3.18 -33.95
N ILE A 339 3.91 2.72 -33.05
CA ILE A 339 3.12 1.49 -33.24
C ILE A 339 2.18 1.61 -34.43
N LEU A 340 1.52 2.74 -34.63
CA LEU A 340 0.66 2.98 -35.80
C LEU A 340 1.46 2.93 -37.10
N LEU A 341 2.65 3.52 -37.16
CA LEU A 341 3.53 3.47 -38.32
C LEU A 341 4.04 2.05 -38.60
N LEU A 342 4.42 1.29 -37.55
CA LEU A 342 4.78 -0.11 -37.68
C LEU A 342 3.60 -0.97 -38.20
N GLY A 343 2.40 -0.78 -37.69
CA GLY A 343 1.19 -1.48 -38.15
C GLY A 343 0.84 -1.16 -39.59
N MET A 344 0.99 0.09 -40.03
CA MET A 344 0.79 0.49 -41.43
C MET A 344 1.88 -0.13 -42.34
N GLY A 345 3.15 -0.14 -41.89
CA GLY A 345 4.26 -0.76 -42.61
C GLY A 345 4.07 -2.27 -42.81
N LEU A 346 3.65 -3.01 -41.76
CA LEU A 346 3.33 -4.43 -41.86
C LEU A 346 2.13 -4.68 -42.78
N GLY A 347 1.10 -3.85 -42.76
CA GLY A 347 -0.06 -3.92 -43.62
C GLY A 347 0.30 -3.78 -45.11
N ILE A 348 1.23 -2.88 -45.44
CA ILE A 348 1.73 -2.67 -46.82
C ILE A 348 2.55 -3.90 -47.27
N ILE A 349 3.44 -4.41 -46.42
CA ILE A 349 4.26 -5.59 -46.75
C ILE A 349 3.38 -6.82 -46.98
N THR A 350 2.38 -7.06 -46.15
CA THR A 350 1.45 -8.18 -46.33
C THR A 350 0.63 -8.03 -47.58
N SER A 351 0.16 -6.82 -47.93
CA SER A 351 -0.61 -6.56 -49.17
C SER A 351 0.27 -6.79 -50.42
N VAL A 352 1.52 -6.38 -50.40
CA VAL A 352 2.45 -6.63 -51.52
C VAL A 352 2.75 -8.11 -51.68
N LEU A 353 2.95 -8.85 -50.58
CA LEU A 353 3.15 -10.30 -50.60
C LEU A 353 1.92 -11.03 -51.20
N ILE A 354 0.73 -10.63 -50.82
CA ILE A 354 -0.50 -11.18 -51.35
C ILE A 354 -0.63 -10.92 -52.88
N LEU A 355 -0.30 -9.72 -53.33
CA LEU A 355 -0.30 -9.37 -54.75
C LEU A 355 0.73 -10.19 -55.56
N ILE A 356 1.90 -10.42 -55.00
CA ILE A 356 2.94 -11.28 -55.61
C ILE A 356 2.44 -12.72 -55.70
N LEU A 357 1.80 -13.26 -54.66
CA LEU A 357 1.23 -14.59 -54.66
C LEU A 357 0.10 -14.72 -55.70
N ILE A 358 -0.79 -13.76 -55.81
CA ILE A 358 -1.84 -13.73 -56.82
C ILE A 358 -1.25 -13.67 -58.24
N TYR A 359 -0.23 -12.83 -58.45
CA TYR A 359 0.47 -12.70 -59.73
C TYR A 359 1.14 -14.03 -60.13
N THR A 360 1.84 -14.67 -59.21
CA THR A 360 2.51 -15.98 -59.47
C THR A 360 1.52 -17.08 -59.74
N PHE A 361 0.36 -17.12 -59.02
CA PHE A 361 -0.72 -18.05 -59.25
C PHE A 361 -1.40 -17.85 -60.61
N LEU A 362 -1.67 -16.61 -61.01
CA LEU A 362 -2.23 -16.27 -62.32
C LEU A 362 -1.24 -16.65 -63.46
N ARG A 363 0.06 -16.43 -63.28
CA ARG A 363 1.11 -16.81 -64.24
C ARG A 363 1.23 -18.31 -64.40
N MET A 364 1.08 -19.08 -63.33
CA MET A 364 1.05 -20.55 -63.40
C MET A 364 -0.25 -21.09 -64.07
N SER A 365 -1.38 -20.38 -63.94
CA SER A 365 -2.66 -20.78 -64.57
C SER A 365 -2.72 -20.46 -66.05
N ILE A 366 -1.90 -19.55 -66.59
CA ILE A 366 -1.88 -19.10 -68.01
C ILE A 366 -0.77 -19.85 -68.81
N ALA A 367 0.12 -20.61 -68.14
CA ALA A 367 1.14 -21.39 -68.83
C ALA A 367 0.50 -22.55 -69.59
N PRO A 368 0.79 -22.76 -70.92
CA PRO A 368 0.21 -23.86 -71.69
C PRO A 368 0.68 -25.20 -71.11
N GLN A 369 -0.27 -26.10 -70.94
CA GLN A 369 -0.08 -27.50 -70.46
C GLN A 369 0.61 -28.39 -71.48
N ASN A 370 1.87 -28.07 -71.84
CA ASN A 370 2.64 -28.95 -72.70
C ASN A 370 4.13 -28.89 -72.36
N GLN A 371 4.48 -29.35 -71.14
CA GLN A 371 5.83 -29.88 -70.87
C GLN A 371 5.74 -30.89 -69.70
N PRO A 372 6.38 -32.08 -69.80
CA PRO A 372 6.35 -33.10 -68.77
C PRO A 372 7.11 -32.61 -67.52
N THR A 373 6.50 -32.83 -66.38
CA THR A 373 7.00 -32.39 -65.06
C THR A 373 8.35 -33.07 -64.72
N PRO A 374 9.31 -32.38 -64.15
CA PRO A 374 10.62 -32.92 -63.77
C PRO A 374 10.58 -33.91 -62.59
N ILE A 375 9.42 -34.35 -62.14
CA ILE A 375 9.31 -35.22 -60.95
C ILE A 375 9.57 -36.69 -61.30
N HIS A 376 9.45 -37.10 -62.58
CA HIS A 376 9.72 -38.50 -62.97
C HIS A 376 11.21 -38.88 -63.01
N THR A 377 12.11 -37.95 -63.08
CA THR A 377 13.57 -38.20 -63.14
C THR A 377 14.24 -38.31 -61.78
N PHE A 378 13.53 -38.01 -60.69
CA PHE A 378 14.11 -38.09 -59.35
C PHE A 378 13.85 -39.44 -58.65
N ILE A 379 12.86 -40.22 -59.13
CA ILE A 379 12.51 -41.50 -58.49
C ILE A 379 13.34 -42.65 -59.03
N GLU A 380 13.80 -42.62 -60.28
CA GLU A 380 14.65 -43.67 -60.85
C GLU A 380 16.11 -43.75 -60.29
N LYS A 381 16.57 -42.71 -59.60
CA LYS A 381 17.92 -42.70 -59.02
C LYS A 381 18.03 -43.27 -57.60
N PHE A 382 16.93 -43.67 -56.98
CA PHE A 382 16.93 -44.20 -55.60
C PHE A 382 16.58 -45.67 -55.48
N VAL A 383 16.39 -46.39 -56.60
CA VAL A 383 15.99 -47.85 -56.59
C VAL A 383 17.19 -48.78 -56.81
N ASP A 384 18.29 -48.28 -57.33
CA ASP A 384 19.50 -49.14 -57.56
C ASP A 384 20.71 -48.73 -56.70
N SER A 385 20.75 -49.23 -55.49
CA SER A 385 21.99 -49.40 -54.74
C SER A 385 21.91 -50.68 -53.90
N PRO A 386 22.84 -51.58 -54.08
CA PRO A 386 22.79 -52.90 -53.48
C PRO A 386 23.21 -52.87 -52.01
N SER A 387 22.52 -53.69 -51.25
CA SER A 387 22.90 -54.13 -49.91
C SER A 387 24.36 -54.54 -49.79
N ALA A 388 25.09 -53.87 -48.87
CA ALA A 388 26.37 -54.43 -48.37
C ALA A 388 26.15 -54.87 -46.93
N HIS A 389 26.26 -56.13 -46.76
CA HIS A 389 26.42 -56.86 -45.50
C HIS A 389 27.68 -56.42 -44.75
N VAL A 390 27.63 -56.69 -43.44
CA VAL A 390 28.65 -57.32 -42.62
C VAL A 390 29.10 -56.52 -41.41
N ASN A 391 28.87 -57.22 -40.37
CA ASN A 391 29.47 -57.42 -39.05
C ASN A 391 29.22 -56.40 -37.95
#